data_f8fdac8c38c6942bf676bc4064e1aa8f
#
_entry.id   f8fdac8c38c6942bf676bc4064e1aa8f
#
_cell.length_a   1.000
_cell.length_b   1.000
_cell.length_c   1.000
_cell.angle_alpha   90.00
_cell.angle_beta   90.00
_cell.angle_gamma   90.00
#
_symmetry.space_group_name_H-M   'P 1'
#
loop_
_entity.id
_entity.type
_entity.pdbx_description
1 polymer ?
#
loop_
_entity_poly.entity_id
_entity_poly.type
_entity_poly.pdbx_seq_one_letter_code
_entity_poly.pdbx_strand_id
1 'polypeptide(L)'
;MLNTFKKTLIEAYYYIMIADGLVDPRELSFGNLMIEKEEITREDFEKELDEMSITDVGEIKEKLKTSMQSLTKEQQLKLVAYMVKIADADGTKDPSEMTSIQKVMEGLDLHINDIIKMKQQLF
;
A
#
# COMPACT_ATOMS: atom_id res chain seq x y z
N MET A 1 15.14 5.31 -9.66
CA MET A 1 14.29 4.48 -10.51
C MET A 1 13.54 3.46 -9.64
N LEU A 2 12.24 3.31 -9.88
CA LEU A 2 11.41 2.40 -9.08
C LEU A 2 11.55 0.96 -9.57
N ASN A 3 11.79 0.03 -8.63
CA ASN A 3 11.66 -1.39 -8.93
C ASN A 3 10.19 -1.80 -8.76
N THR A 4 9.86 -3.04 -9.10
CA THR A 4 8.48 -3.54 -9.05
C THR A 4 7.87 -3.40 -7.66
N PHE A 5 8.63 -3.74 -6.62
CA PHE A 5 8.14 -3.66 -5.24
C PHE A 5 7.81 -2.22 -4.85
N LYS A 6 8.73 -1.28 -5.11
CA LYS A 6 8.53 0.14 -4.74
C LYS A 6 7.35 0.75 -5.49
N LYS A 7 7.22 0.43 -6.77
CA LYS A 7 6.09 0.89 -7.57
C LYS A 7 4.77 0.34 -7.04
N THR A 8 4.74 -0.96 -6.75
CA THR A 8 3.55 -1.62 -6.20
C THR A 8 3.18 -1.04 -4.84
N LEU A 9 4.17 -0.70 -4.02
CA LEU A 9 3.96 -0.09 -2.71
C LEU A 9 3.26 1.27 -2.83
N ILE A 10 3.69 2.10 -3.79
CA ILE A 10 3.06 3.40 -4.03
C ILE A 10 1.63 3.22 -4.55
N GLU A 11 1.40 2.26 -5.43
CA GLU A 11 0.07 1.95 -5.92
C GLU A 11 -0.86 1.51 -4.78
N ALA A 12 -0.36 0.66 -3.88
CA ALA A 12 -1.12 0.20 -2.71
C ALA A 12 -1.45 1.37 -1.78
N TYR A 13 -0.48 2.24 -1.53
CA TYR A 13 -0.67 3.43 -0.71
C TYR A 13 -1.80 4.31 -1.26
N TYR A 14 -1.74 4.59 -2.55
CA TYR A 14 -2.78 5.39 -3.21
C TYR A 14 -4.14 4.72 -3.14
N TYR A 15 -4.19 3.42 -3.41
CA TYR A 15 -5.44 2.66 -3.41
C TYR A 15 -6.13 2.69 -2.04
N ILE A 16 -5.36 2.56 -0.96
CA ILE A 16 -5.91 2.63 0.40
C ILE A 16 -6.40 4.04 0.71
N MET A 17 -5.65 5.08 0.31
CA MET A 17 -6.04 6.46 0.58
C MET A 17 -7.36 6.86 -0.06
N ILE A 18 -7.64 6.37 -1.26
CA ILE A 18 -8.86 6.73 -1.98
C ILE A 18 -10.07 5.88 -1.57
N ALA A 19 -9.88 4.85 -0.74
CA ALA A 19 -10.95 3.92 -0.38
C ALA A 19 -12.13 4.60 0.30
N ASP A 20 -11.88 5.61 1.12
CA ASP A 20 -12.93 6.36 1.83
C ASP A 20 -13.26 7.71 1.19
N GLY A 21 -12.56 8.07 0.11
CA GLY A 21 -12.75 9.34 -0.59
C GLY A 21 -12.20 10.56 0.12
N LEU A 22 -11.56 10.39 1.28
CA LEU A 22 -10.97 11.46 2.06
C LEU A 22 -9.49 11.19 2.29
N VAL A 23 -8.67 12.25 2.22
CA VAL A 23 -7.24 12.16 2.49
C VAL A 23 -6.97 12.71 3.89
N ASP A 24 -6.60 11.82 4.81
CA ASP A 24 -6.26 12.19 6.18
C ASP A 24 -4.80 12.68 6.23
N PRO A 25 -4.51 13.82 6.91
CA PRO A 25 -3.13 14.30 7.04
C PRO A 25 -2.17 13.28 7.64
N ARG A 26 -2.66 12.39 8.51
CA ARG A 26 -1.82 11.34 9.12
C ARG A 26 -1.42 10.29 8.09
N GLU A 27 -2.30 10.01 7.12
CA GLU A 27 -1.97 9.11 6.02
C GLU A 27 -0.89 9.72 5.11
N LEU A 28 -0.96 11.04 4.89
CA LEU A 28 0.08 11.76 4.13
C LEU A 28 1.42 11.73 4.87
N SER A 29 1.41 11.93 6.19
CA SER A 29 2.61 11.82 7.00
C SER A 29 3.21 10.43 6.95
N PHE A 30 2.35 9.41 6.95
CA PHE A 30 2.79 8.02 6.80
C PHE A 30 3.44 7.78 5.45
N GLY A 31 2.92 8.37 4.38
CA GLY A 31 3.52 8.30 3.06
C GLY A 31 4.96 8.78 3.06
N ASN A 32 5.22 9.89 3.74
CA ASN A 32 6.59 10.43 3.88
C ASN A 32 7.50 9.45 4.61
N LEU A 33 7.02 8.83 5.68
CA LEU A 33 7.77 7.82 6.41
C LEU A 33 8.08 6.61 5.53
N MET A 34 7.09 6.16 4.76
CA MET A 34 7.23 5.01 3.87
C MET A 34 8.31 5.23 2.81
N ILE A 35 8.28 6.37 2.14
CA ILE A 35 9.28 6.64 1.09
C ILE A 35 10.68 6.77 1.67
N GLU A 36 10.81 7.28 2.89
CA GLU A 36 12.10 7.37 3.58
C GLU A 36 12.62 5.97 3.90
N LYS A 37 11.78 5.12 4.49
CA LYS A 37 12.15 3.75 4.85
C LYS A 37 12.54 2.90 3.65
N GLU A 38 11.85 3.06 2.53
CA GLU A 38 12.07 2.25 1.35
C GLU A 38 13.00 2.90 0.33
N GLU A 39 13.61 4.03 0.69
CA GLU A 39 14.56 4.75 -0.16
C GLU A 39 13.96 5.13 -1.52
N ILE A 40 12.72 5.61 -1.49
CA ILE A 40 12.03 6.12 -2.67
C ILE A 40 12.23 7.63 -2.71
N THR A 41 12.66 8.18 -3.85
CA THR A 41 12.79 9.63 -3.98
C THR A 41 11.41 10.28 -4.03
N ARG A 42 11.32 11.52 -3.53
CA ARG A 42 10.06 12.25 -3.59
C ARG A 42 9.62 12.49 -5.04
N GLU A 43 10.57 12.72 -5.93
CA GLU A 43 10.27 12.88 -7.35
C GLU A 43 9.57 11.65 -7.94
N ASP A 44 10.13 10.46 -7.70
CA ASP A 44 9.54 9.21 -8.18
C ASP A 44 8.17 8.95 -7.53
N PHE A 45 8.03 9.25 -6.24
CA PHE A 45 6.78 9.10 -5.51
C PHE A 45 5.68 9.97 -6.09
N GLU A 46 5.95 11.26 -6.27
CA GLU A 46 4.98 12.21 -6.80
C GLU A 46 4.60 11.89 -8.25
N LYS A 47 5.57 11.50 -9.07
CA LYS A 47 5.31 11.11 -10.45
C LYS A 47 4.36 9.92 -10.53
N GLU A 48 4.59 8.91 -9.70
CA GLU A 48 3.72 7.72 -9.67
C GLU A 48 2.31 8.07 -9.16
N LEU A 49 2.20 8.93 -8.15
CA LEU A 49 0.91 9.40 -7.66
C LEU A 49 0.14 10.16 -8.74
N ASP A 50 0.83 11.01 -9.51
CA ASP A 50 0.21 11.76 -10.61
C ASP A 50 -0.35 10.81 -11.68
N GLU A 51 0.40 9.77 -12.02
CA GLU A 51 -0.06 8.77 -12.98
C GLU A 51 -1.30 8.05 -12.48
N MET A 52 -1.35 7.70 -11.19
CA MET A 52 -2.52 7.04 -10.63
C MET A 52 -3.73 7.95 -10.51
N SER A 53 -3.53 9.26 -10.34
CA SER A 53 -4.63 10.20 -10.22
C SER A 53 -5.46 10.32 -11.50
N ILE A 54 -4.89 9.92 -12.65
CA ILE A 54 -5.59 9.93 -13.94
C ILE A 54 -5.97 8.52 -14.40
N THR A 55 -5.73 7.51 -13.56
CA THR A 55 -6.06 6.12 -13.87
C THR A 55 -7.34 5.72 -13.15
N ASP A 56 -8.19 4.96 -13.83
CA ASP A 56 -9.43 4.46 -13.23
C ASP A 56 -9.13 3.55 -12.03
N VAL A 57 -9.93 3.67 -10.96
CA VAL A 57 -9.74 2.92 -9.72
C VAL A 57 -9.78 1.41 -9.96
N GLY A 58 -10.67 0.95 -10.86
CA GLY A 58 -10.74 -0.47 -11.21
C GLY A 58 -9.47 -0.97 -11.88
N GLU A 59 -8.84 -0.14 -12.71
CA GLU A 59 -7.55 -0.46 -13.34
C GLU A 59 -6.42 -0.51 -12.32
N ILE A 60 -6.42 0.42 -11.35
CA ILE A 60 -5.44 0.43 -10.28
C ILE A 60 -5.53 -0.86 -9.49
N LYS A 61 -6.74 -1.30 -9.15
CA LYS A 61 -6.99 -2.55 -8.42
C LYS A 61 -6.42 -3.75 -9.17
N GLU A 62 -6.69 -3.84 -10.48
CA GLU A 62 -6.22 -4.96 -11.30
C GLU A 62 -4.70 -4.96 -11.45
N LYS A 63 -4.10 -3.80 -11.67
CA LYS A 63 -2.65 -3.65 -11.72
C LYS A 63 -2.01 -4.07 -10.40
N LEU A 64 -2.60 -3.64 -9.28
CA LEU A 64 -2.10 -3.96 -7.95
C LEU A 64 -2.13 -5.47 -7.70
N LYS A 65 -3.24 -6.13 -8.03
CA LYS A 65 -3.35 -7.58 -7.89
C LYS A 65 -2.31 -8.32 -8.73
N THR A 66 -2.14 -7.91 -9.98
CA THR A 66 -1.16 -8.51 -10.89
C THR A 66 0.26 -8.33 -10.37
N SER A 67 0.59 -7.11 -9.95
CA SER A 67 1.92 -6.80 -9.41
C SER A 67 2.20 -7.59 -8.13
N MET A 68 1.21 -7.72 -7.25
CA MET A 68 1.35 -8.49 -6.01
C MET A 68 1.74 -9.95 -6.29
N GLN A 69 1.14 -10.55 -7.32
CA GLN A 69 1.44 -11.94 -7.69
C GLN A 69 2.88 -12.12 -8.17
N SER A 70 3.51 -11.07 -8.69
CA SER A 70 4.89 -11.13 -9.15
C SER A 70 5.92 -10.92 -8.05
N LEU A 71 5.49 -10.50 -6.87
CA LEU A 71 6.38 -10.26 -5.74
C LEU A 71 6.69 -11.55 -4.98
N THR A 72 7.83 -11.57 -4.28
CA THR A 72 8.13 -12.69 -3.38
C THR A 72 7.17 -12.66 -2.20
N LYS A 73 7.04 -13.78 -1.50
CA LYS A 73 6.18 -13.86 -0.33
C LYS A 73 6.57 -12.84 0.75
N GLU A 74 7.88 -12.67 0.96
CA GLU A 74 8.39 -11.67 1.92
C GLU A 74 7.98 -10.25 1.50
N GLN A 75 8.11 -9.93 0.22
CA GLN A 75 7.68 -8.63 -0.30
C GLN A 75 6.19 -8.43 -0.17
N GLN A 76 5.40 -9.47 -0.43
CA GLN A 76 3.94 -9.42 -0.26
C GLN A 76 3.57 -9.13 1.20
N LEU A 77 4.21 -9.82 2.14
CA LEU A 77 3.97 -9.61 3.57
C LEU A 77 4.33 -8.17 3.98
N LYS A 78 5.47 -7.68 3.50
CA LYS A 78 5.93 -6.33 3.80
C LYS A 78 4.95 -5.28 3.26
N LEU A 79 4.48 -5.48 2.03
CA LEU A 79 3.54 -4.56 1.41
C LEU A 79 2.21 -4.53 2.15
N VAL A 80 1.66 -5.70 2.51
CA VAL A 80 0.41 -5.78 3.26
C VAL A 80 0.57 -5.16 4.66
N ALA A 81 1.73 -5.35 5.29
CA ALA A 81 2.00 -4.72 6.59
C ALA A 81 1.96 -3.19 6.50
N TYR A 82 2.53 -2.62 5.43
CA TYR A 82 2.42 -1.19 5.17
C TYR A 82 0.96 -0.76 4.98
N MET A 83 0.19 -1.52 4.21
CA MET A 83 -1.23 -1.20 3.97
C MET A 83 -2.02 -1.17 5.28
N VAL A 84 -1.82 -2.16 6.14
CA VAL A 84 -2.49 -2.21 7.45
C VAL A 84 -2.09 -1.00 8.31
N LYS A 85 -0.81 -0.62 8.27
CA LYS A 85 -0.33 0.53 9.03
C LYS A 85 -0.92 1.84 8.50
N ILE A 86 -1.08 1.96 7.19
CA ILE A 86 -1.74 3.13 6.59
C ILE A 86 -3.18 3.22 7.08
N ALA A 87 -3.89 2.10 7.08
CA ALA A 87 -5.29 2.05 7.54
C ALA A 87 -5.42 2.40 9.03
N ASP A 88 -4.38 2.14 9.82
CA ASP A 88 -4.36 2.44 11.26
C ASP A 88 -3.83 3.85 11.56
N ALA A 89 -3.39 4.61 10.54
CA ALA A 89 -2.68 5.87 10.75
C ALA A 89 -3.50 6.91 11.49
N ASP A 90 -4.83 6.90 11.34
CA ASP A 90 -5.73 7.85 12.01
C ASP A 90 -6.22 7.33 13.37
N GLY A 91 -5.73 6.17 13.82
CA GLY A 91 -6.13 5.56 15.08
C GLY A 91 -7.45 4.82 15.04
N THR A 92 -8.15 4.84 13.91
CA THR A 92 -9.40 4.10 13.70
C THR A 92 -9.29 3.30 12.40
N LYS A 93 -9.85 2.09 12.41
CA LYS A 93 -9.87 1.26 11.20
C LYS A 93 -11.13 1.57 10.41
N ASP A 94 -10.94 2.18 9.24
CA ASP A 94 -12.03 2.44 8.32
C ASP A 94 -12.43 1.13 7.63
N PRO A 95 -13.73 0.72 7.69
CA PRO A 95 -14.16 -0.52 7.04
C PRO A 95 -13.86 -0.56 5.53
N SER A 96 -13.92 0.57 4.85
CA SER A 96 -13.62 0.65 3.41
C SER A 96 -12.15 0.33 3.14
N GLU A 97 -11.25 0.84 3.98
CA GLU A 97 -9.82 0.57 3.85
C GLU A 97 -9.51 -0.90 4.12
N MET A 98 -10.11 -1.48 5.16
CA MET A 98 -9.93 -2.90 5.46
C MET A 98 -10.46 -3.80 4.34
N THR A 99 -11.60 -3.44 3.75
CA THR A 99 -12.15 -4.16 2.60
C THR A 99 -11.20 -4.10 1.41
N SER A 100 -10.59 -2.93 1.17
CA SER A 100 -9.61 -2.76 0.08
C SER A 100 -8.39 -3.63 0.29
N ILE A 101 -7.89 -3.73 1.53
CA ILE A 101 -6.76 -4.60 1.87
C ILE A 101 -7.12 -6.06 1.61
N GLN A 102 -8.30 -6.49 2.03
CA GLN A 102 -8.77 -7.86 1.81
C GLN A 102 -8.86 -8.20 0.32
N LYS A 103 -9.34 -7.26 -0.50
CA LYS A 103 -9.42 -7.47 -1.95
C LYS A 103 -8.04 -7.66 -2.58
N VAL A 104 -7.06 -6.89 -2.12
CA VAL A 104 -5.68 -7.01 -2.61
C VAL A 104 -5.07 -8.35 -2.19
N MET A 105 -5.45 -8.85 -1.02
CA MET A 105 -4.94 -10.13 -0.50
C MET A 105 -5.60 -11.35 -1.13
N GLU A 106 -6.70 -11.19 -1.87
CA GLU A 106 -7.38 -12.31 -2.52
C GLU A 106 -6.44 -13.08 -3.43
N GLY A 107 -6.40 -14.40 -3.28
CA GLY A 107 -5.53 -15.25 -4.08
C GLY A 107 -4.09 -15.34 -3.61
N LEU A 108 -3.72 -14.61 -2.55
CA LEU A 108 -2.41 -14.69 -1.95
C LEU A 108 -2.43 -15.63 -0.74
N ASP A 109 -1.36 -16.42 -0.58
CA ASP A 109 -1.23 -17.33 0.55
C ASP A 109 -0.47 -16.63 1.69
N LEU A 110 -1.16 -15.72 2.38
CA LEU A 110 -0.60 -14.95 3.47
C LEU A 110 -1.37 -15.20 4.76
N HIS A 111 -0.65 -15.45 5.86
CA HIS A 111 -1.23 -15.66 7.17
C HIS A 111 -1.19 -14.37 7.98
N ILE A 112 -2.27 -14.09 8.71
CA ILE A 112 -2.38 -12.88 9.52
C ILE A 112 -1.27 -12.76 10.57
N ASN A 113 -0.86 -13.89 11.16
CA ASN A 113 0.22 -13.88 12.14
C ASN A 113 1.55 -13.41 11.54
N ASP A 114 1.82 -13.80 10.30
CA ASP A 114 3.02 -13.38 9.58
C ASP A 114 2.98 -11.90 9.25
N ILE A 115 1.79 -11.39 8.91
CA ILE A 115 1.57 -9.96 8.64
C ILE A 115 1.83 -9.15 9.91
N ILE A 116 1.32 -9.61 11.06
CA ILE A 116 1.54 -8.95 12.35
C ILE A 116 3.03 -8.91 12.70
N LYS A 117 3.73 -10.02 12.51
CA LYS A 117 5.18 -10.09 12.77
C LYS A 117 5.94 -9.13 11.88
N MET A 118 5.61 -9.08 10.60
CA MET A 118 6.26 -8.18 9.65
C MET A 118 6.02 -6.71 10.05
N LYS A 119 4.78 -6.38 10.44
CA LYS A 119 4.44 -5.04 10.91
C LYS A 119 5.28 -4.64 12.12
N GLN A 120 5.49 -5.55 13.07
CA GLN A 120 6.32 -5.32 14.24
C GLN A 120 7.80 -5.10 13.87
N GLN A 121 8.29 -5.80 12.86
CA GLN A 121 9.66 -5.62 12.39
C GLN A 121 9.88 -4.28 11.69
N LEU A 122 8.88 -3.78 11.00
CA LEU A 122 8.98 -2.52 10.24
C LEU A 122 8.77 -1.29 11.11
N PHE A 123 8.00 -1.40 12.19
CA PHE A 123 7.57 -0.24 12.98
C PHE A 123 7.81 -0.41 14.51
#